data_2b9514af1c77a77ecfc5e64a0447ec7a
#
_entry.id   2b9514af1c77a77ecfc5e64a0447ec7a
#
_cell.length_a   1.000
_cell.length_b   1.000
_cell.length_c   1.000
_cell.angle_alpha   90.00
_cell.angle_beta   90.00
_cell.angle_gamma   90.00
#
_symmetry.space_group_name_H-M   'P 1'
#
loop_
_entity.id
_entity.type
_entity.pdbx_description
1 polymer ?
#
loop_
_entity_poly.entity_id
_entity_poly.type
_entity_poly.pdbx_seq_one_letter_code
_entity_poly.pdbx_strand_id
1 'polypeptide(L)'
;MSNIAELANCPELSFIESMTLQETEEQLRELYTKYYREATGKEPEIGEADPLNLLMKAFCAMEYQTMQYADAKGRMEMLKTSTGDALDALAALVGLTRKEANRATATVRFTLSEAQSGATAIPTGTRVKSEDGKYFNTVEYGEIAAGETYTDVVVQAEEAGADSNGILSGGIKILVDPIAYVASVSNTTPSTGGLDAEDDDSLTRRIYLAPSVYSCAGPRDAYEYYAREWRGDVADVRIVSPLQDEVNIYFVIEDENGLRVPNSTELTAMAAYLDDETIRPLCDKVTALAPDEVEYAITVKYWIAESDQRSVSEIQSRIAAAVADFQTWQRKLGRDINPTELIARLREAGAKRVTLTAPVDTVIDTTELPKCTGATATYGGLEDD
;
A
#
# COMPACT_ATOMS: atom_id res chain seq x y z
N MET A 1 -2.95 1.48 -10.15
CA MET A 1 -3.68 2.62 -10.77
C MET A 1 -4.27 3.46 -9.65
N SER A 2 -4.10 4.78 -9.73
CA SER A 2 -4.53 5.70 -8.67
C SER A 2 -6.02 5.54 -8.31
N ASN A 3 -6.31 5.34 -7.03
CA ASN A 3 -7.68 5.26 -6.48
C ASN A 3 -8.38 6.63 -6.38
N ILE A 4 -7.86 7.66 -7.05
CA ILE A 4 -8.40 9.02 -7.06
C ILE A 4 -9.41 9.10 -8.21
N ALA A 5 -10.69 9.29 -7.87
CA ALA A 5 -11.79 9.29 -8.85
C ALA A 5 -11.61 10.35 -9.95
N GLU A 6 -11.08 11.51 -9.59
CA GLU A 6 -10.81 12.62 -10.52
C GLU A 6 -9.72 12.25 -11.53
N LEU A 7 -8.65 11.59 -11.10
CA LEU A 7 -7.60 11.10 -11.99
C LEU A 7 -8.09 9.93 -12.85
N ALA A 8 -8.96 9.06 -12.30
CA ALA A 8 -9.54 7.97 -13.07
C ALA A 8 -10.37 8.47 -14.26
N ASN A 9 -11.08 9.59 -14.11
CA ASN A 9 -11.88 10.22 -15.15
C ASN A 9 -11.06 10.98 -16.21
N CYS A 10 -9.75 11.21 -15.99
CA CYS A 10 -8.90 11.78 -17.02
C CYS A 10 -8.78 10.82 -18.21
N PRO A 11 -8.85 11.33 -19.45
CA PRO A 11 -8.70 10.50 -20.64
C PRO A 11 -7.35 9.80 -20.65
N GLU A 12 -7.30 8.60 -21.21
CA GLU A 12 -6.02 7.97 -21.52
C GLU A 12 -5.39 8.68 -22.71
N LEU A 13 -4.18 9.16 -22.50
CA LEU A 13 -3.42 9.81 -23.56
C LEU A 13 -2.50 8.78 -24.23
N SER A 14 -2.47 8.80 -25.54
CA SER A 14 -1.50 8.11 -26.36
C SER A 14 -0.69 9.16 -27.14
N PHE A 15 0.62 9.08 -27.05
CA PHE A 15 1.55 9.94 -27.79
C PHE A 15 1.87 9.39 -29.19
N ILE A 16 1.34 8.21 -29.50
CA ILE A 16 1.47 7.52 -30.79
C ILE A 16 0.13 7.24 -31.45
N GLU A 17 -0.94 7.96 -31.02
CA GLU A 17 -2.31 7.80 -31.55
C GLU A 17 -2.80 6.34 -31.55
N SER A 18 -2.33 5.54 -30.59
CA SER A 18 -2.61 4.10 -30.46
C SER A 18 -2.22 3.27 -31.70
N MET A 19 -1.25 3.73 -32.48
CA MET A 19 -0.76 3.03 -33.66
C MET A 19 -0.27 1.62 -33.34
N THR A 20 -0.62 0.66 -34.18
CA THR A 20 -0.24 -0.73 -34.08
C THR A 20 0.98 -1.06 -34.94
N LEU A 21 1.66 -2.18 -34.65
CA LEU A 21 2.75 -2.66 -35.51
C LEU A 21 2.28 -2.90 -36.95
N GLN A 22 1.08 -3.44 -37.13
CA GLN A 22 0.52 -3.67 -38.46
C GLN A 22 0.30 -2.38 -39.22
N GLU A 23 -0.24 -1.35 -38.61
CA GLU A 23 -0.41 -0.02 -39.23
C GLU A 23 0.95 0.62 -39.60
N THR A 24 1.98 0.43 -38.74
CA THR A 24 3.34 0.88 -39.05
C THR A 24 3.90 0.15 -40.29
N GLU A 25 3.69 -1.16 -40.39
CA GLU A 25 4.09 -1.95 -41.57
C GLU A 25 3.34 -1.51 -42.84
N GLU A 26 2.06 -1.23 -42.76
CA GLU A 26 1.23 -0.74 -43.88
C GLU A 26 1.71 0.63 -44.35
N GLN A 27 1.96 1.57 -43.43
CA GLN A 27 2.48 2.91 -43.75
C GLN A 27 3.86 2.85 -44.41
N LEU A 28 4.78 2.03 -43.91
CA LEU A 28 6.10 1.88 -44.50
C LEU A 28 5.99 1.30 -45.93
N ARG A 29 5.11 0.33 -46.11
CA ARG A 29 4.87 -0.29 -47.44
C ARG A 29 4.26 0.71 -48.43
N GLU A 30 3.34 1.55 -47.97
CA GLU A 30 2.77 2.63 -48.81
C GLU A 30 3.83 3.66 -49.20
N LEU A 31 4.64 4.12 -48.25
CA LEU A 31 5.75 5.04 -48.48
C LEU A 31 6.76 4.47 -49.49
N TYR A 32 7.17 3.21 -49.28
CA TYR A 32 8.07 2.54 -50.20
C TYR A 32 7.49 2.43 -51.61
N THR A 33 6.23 2.01 -51.73
CA THR A 33 5.52 1.90 -53.01
C THR A 33 5.47 3.24 -53.71
N LYS A 34 5.15 4.32 -52.98
CA LYS A 34 5.14 5.68 -53.51
C LYS A 34 6.50 6.08 -54.10
N TYR A 35 7.57 5.96 -53.31
CA TYR A 35 8.92 6.35 -53.78
C TYR A 35 9.44 5.45 -54.88
N TYR A 36 9.14 4.15 -54.86
CA TYR A 36 9.50 3.23 -55.92
C TYR A 36 8.85 3.60 -57.25
N ARG A 37 7.56 3.93 -57.19
CA ARG A 37 6.78 4.38 -58.34
C ARG A 37 7.33 5.71 -58.89
N GLU A 38 7.64 6.65 -58.03
CA GLU A 38 8.24 7.93 -58.45
C GLU A 38 9.62 7.74 -59.12
N ALA A 39 10.42 6.83 -58.63
CA ALA A 39 11.77 6.59 -59.15
C ALA A 39 11.80 5.74 -60.44
N THR A 40 10.87 4.76 -60.56
CA THR A 40 10.97 3.75 -61.63
C THR A 40 9.83 3.75 -62.60
N GLY A 41 8.71 4.44 -62.27
CA GLY A 41 7.45 4.41 -63.04
C GLY A 41 6.71 3.08 -62.97
N LYS A 42 7.09 2.17 -62.07
CA LYS A 42 6.51 0.82 -61.93
C LYS A 42 6.04 0.57 -60.51
N GLU A 43 5.11 -0.38 -60.37
CA GLU A 43 4.72 -0.90 -59.05
C GLU A 43 5.77 -1.92 -58.54
N PRO A 44 6.10 -1.91 -57.25
CA PRO A 44 6.99 -2.91 -56.65
C PRO A 44 6.25 -4.25 -56.47
N GLU A 45 6.86 -5.34 -56.85
CA GLU A 45 6.39 -6.71 -56.51
C GLU A 45 7.25 -7.24 -55.36
N ILE A 46 6.69 -7.23 -54.13
CA ILE A 46 7.36 -7.67 -52.93
C ILE A 46 6.63 -8.87 -52.36
N GLY A 47 7.27 -10.04 -52.44
CA GLY A 47 6.75 -11.29 -51.87
C GLY A 47 6.98 -11.38 -50.36
N GLU A 48 6.28 -12.27 -49.66
CA GLU A 48 6.41 -12.43 -48.20
C GLU A 48 7.82 -12.81 -47.77
N ALA A 49 8.49 -13.69 -48.52
CA ALA A 49 9.86 -14.17 -48.24
C ALA A 49 10.95 -13.30 -48.90
N ASP A 50 10.59 -12.20 -49.54
CA ASP A 50 11.53 -11.28 -50.16
C ASP A 50 12.47 -10.70 -49.06
N PRO A 51 13.81 -10.69 -49.29
CA PRO A 51 14.75 -10.07 -48.34
C PRO A 51 14.40 -8.61 -48.02
N LEU A 52 13.88 -7.86 -48.94
CA LEU A 52 13.42 -6.49 -48.73
C LEU A 52 12.22 -6.45 -47.76
N ASN A 53 11.23 -7.34 -47.94
CA ASN A 53 10.10 -7.44 -47.01
C ASN A 53 10.53 -7.79 -45.60
N LEU A 54 11.47 -8.70 -45.45
CA LEU A 54 12.03 -9.06 -44.13
C LEU A 54 12.76 -7.91 -43.49
N LEU A 55 13.53 -7.13 -44.29
CA LEU A 55 14.20 -5.93 -43.82
C LEU A 55 13.20 -4.85 -43.35
N MET A 56 12.13 -4.63 -44.15
CA MET A 56 11.07 -3.68 -43.80
C MET A 56 10.37 -4.09 -42.49
N LYS A 57 10.03 -5.36 -42.32
CA LYS A 57 9.44 -5.86 -41.08
C LYS A 57 10.36 -5.67 -39.87
N ALA A 58 11.66 -5.95 -40.02
CA ALA A 58 12.63 -5.73 -38.95
C ALA A 58 12.75 -4.23 -38.60
N PHE A 59 12.74 -3.36 -39.59
CA PHE A 59 12.77 -1.92 -39.40
C PHE A 59 11.50 -1.42 -38.68
N CYS A 60 10.30 -1.84 -39.13
CA CYS A 60 9.03 -1.50 -38.48
C CYS A 60 8.98 -1.97 -37.02
N ALA A 61 9.50 -3.16 -36.73
CA ALA A 61 9.56 -3.67 -35.36
C ALA A 61 10.43 -2.78 -34.45
N MET A 62 11.58 -2.31 -34.95
CA MET A 62 12.46 -1.39 -34.23
C MET A 62 11.83 0.00 -34.06
N GLU A 63 11.20 0.52 -35.10
CA GLU A 63 10.48 1.80 -35.07
C GLU A 63 9.31 1.75 -34.08
N TYR A 64 8.47 0.72 -34.19
CA TYR A 64 7.36 0.51 -33.27
C TYR A 64 7.82 0.41 -31.79
N GLN A 65 8.93 -0.30 -31.55
CA GLN A 65 9.53 -0.36 -30.21
C GLN A 65 9.94 1.04 -29.72
N THR A 66 10.52 1.86 -30.59
CA THR A 66 10.90 3.24 -30.27
C THR A 66 9.67 4.09 -29.97
N MET A 67 8.60 3.95 -30.77
CA MET A 67 7.32 4.62 -30.54
C MET A 67 6.70 4.21 -29.19
N GLN A 68 6.67 2.91 -28.88
CA GLN A 68 6.19 2.43 -27.59
C GLN A 68 6.98 3.00 -26.42
N TYR A 69 8.32 3.11 -26.57
CA TYR A 69 9.16 3.74 -25.57
C TYR A 69 8.83 5.23 -25.40
N ALA A 70 8.61 5.96 -26.48
CA ALA A 70 8.21 7.36 -26.46
C ALA A 70 6.85 7.55 -25.77
N ASP A 71 5.87 6.70 -26.12
CA ASP A 71 4.53 6.72 -25.48
C ASP A 71 4.63 6.46 -23.97
N ALA A 72 5.36 5.43 -23.58
CA ALA A 72 5.58 5.11 -22.16
C ALA A 72 6.25 6.27 -21.40
N LYS A 73 7.26 6.92 -22.01
CA LYS A 73 7.93 8.08 -21.40
C LYS A 73 7.01 9.30 -21.32
N GLY A 74 6.23 9.59 -22.34
CA GLY A 74 5.24 10.68 -22.32
C GLY A 74 4.18 10.47 -21.24
N ARG A 75 3.71 9.23 -21.05
CA ARG A 75 2.74 8.90 -19.99
C ARG A 75 3.32 9.07 -18.60
N MET A 76 4.63 8.87 -18.39
CA MET A 76 5.29 9.07 -17.10
C MET A 76 5.32 10.54 -16.64
N GLU A 77 5.06 11.50 -17.53
CA GLU A 77 4.93 12.92 -17.17
C GLU A 77 3.56 13.26 -16.57
N MET A 78 2.64 12.31 -16.53
CA MET A 78 1.28 12.52 -16.03
C MET A 78 1.06 11.83 -14.70
N LEU A 79 0.50 12.53 -13.73
CA LEU A 79 0.25 12.00 -12.38
C LEU A 79 -0.57 10.70 -12.38
N LYS A 80 -1.50 10.52 -13.34
CA LYS A 80 -2.31 9.29 -13.48
C LYS A 80 -1.49 8.04 -13.76
N THR A 81 -0.39 8.18 -14.51
CA THR A 81 0.37 7.06 -15.08
C THR A 81 1.85 7.05 -14.70
N SER A 82 2.29 8.06 -13.95
CA SER A 82 3.65 8.17 -13.42
C SER A 82 3.91 7.15 -12.31
N THR A 83 5.11 6.61 -12.27
CA THR A 83 5.57 5.64 -11.27
C THR A 83 7.06 5.84 -10.94
N GLY A 84 7.50 5.38 -9.77
CA GLY A 84 8.90 5.38 -9.35
C GLY A 84 9.54 6.78 -9.46
N ASP A 85 10.76 6.85 -9.99
CA ASP A 85 11.56 8.08 -10.10
C ASP A 85 10.84 9.22 -10.85
N ALA A 86 9.99 8.89 -11.83
CA ALA A 86 9.23 9.90 -12.56
C ALA A 86 8.15 10.54 -11.67
N LEU A 87 7.49 9.74 -10.83
CA LEU A 87 6.55 10.23 -9.84
C LEU A 87 7.26 11.06 -8.76
N ASP A 88 8.45 10.66 -8.34
CA ASP A 88 9.27 11.42 -7.40
C ASP A 88 9.68 12.79 -7.96
N ALA A 89 9.95 12.87 -9.27
CA ALA A 89 10.18 14.15 -9.94
C ALA A 89 8.94 15.04 -9.95
N LEU A 90 7.74 14.47 -10.16
CA LEU A 90 6.48 15.23 -10.04
C LEU A 90 6.23 15.69 -8.59
N ALA A 91 6.55 14.85 -7.60
CA ALA A 91 6.46 15.22 -6.19
C ALA A 91 7.33 16.43 -5.87
N ALA A 92 8.56 16.47 -6.38
CA ALA A 92 9.48 17.59 -6.17
C ALA A 92 8.95 18.93 -6.71
N LEU A 93 8.13 18.93 -7.77
CA LEU A 93 7.50 20.15 -8.30
C LEU A 93 6.53 20.81 -7.33
N VAL A 94 5.93 20.01 -6.44
CA VAL A 94 5.01 20.51 -5.39
C VAL A 94 5.68 20.51 -4.00
N GLY A 95 7.02 20.39 -3.95
CA GLY A 95 7.78 20.43 -2.71
C GLY A 95 7.70 19.18 -1.85
N LEU A 96 7.27 18.04 -2.41
CA LEU A 96 7.18 16.78 -1.72
C LEU A 96 8.35 15.86 -2.04
N THR A 97 8.65 14.98 -1.07
CA THR A 97 9.55 13.83 -1.24
C THR A 97 8.82 12.57 -0.79
N ARG A 98 9.16 11.43 -1.38
CA ARG A 98 8.67 10.12 -0.95
C ARG A 98 9.12 9.87 0.49
N LYS A 99 8.21 9.38 1.33
CA LYS A 99 8.56 8.96 2.69
C LYS A 99 9.42 7.70 2.63
N GLU A 100 10.56 7.76 3.31
CA GLU A 100 11.46 6.61 3.39
C GLU A 100 10.93 5.55 4.36
N ALA A 101 11.40 4.31 4.18
CA ALA A 101 11.11 3.24 5.11
C ALA A 101 11.68 3.52 6.51
N ASN A 102 10.89 3.27 7.53
CA ASN A 102 11.33 3.39 8.91
C ASN A 102 11.72 2.02 9.47
N ARG A 103 12.63 2.04 10.44
CA ARG A 103 13.12 0.82 11.09
C ARG A 103 12.30 0.54 12.34
N ALA A 104 11.97 -0.73 12.57
CA ALA A 104 11.33 -1.18 13.80
C ALA A 104 12.28 -1.00 15.01
N THR A 105 11.71 -0.64 16.15
CA THR A 105 12.43 -0.47 17.41
C THR A 105 11.86 -1.39 18.49
N ALA A 106 12.71 -1.80 19.43
CA ALA A 106 12.32 -2.54 20.63
C ALA A 106 13.24 -2.17 21.78
N THR A 107 12.82 -2.43 23.01
CA THR A 107 13.69 -2.34 24.17
C THR A 107 14.22 -3.73 24.52
N VAL A 108 15.53 -3.89 24.55
CA VAL A 108 16.20 -5.15 24.89
C VAL A 108 16.89 -5.05 26.23
N ARG A 109 16.65 -6.02 27.11
CA ARG A 109 17.32 -6.20 28.37
C ARG A 109 18.57 -7.03 28.19
N PHE A 110 19.71 -6.47 28.61
CA PHE A 110 20.99 -7.17 28.69
C PHE A 110 21.19 -7.60 30.15
N THR A 111 21.37 -8.89 30.38
CA THR A 111 21.46 -9.46 31.74
C THR A 111 22.83 -10.11 31.94
N LEU A 112 23.50 -9.78 33.06
CA LEU A 112 24.75 -10.40 33.47
C LEU A 112 24.49 -11.76 34.16
N SER A 113 25.46 -12.64 34.12
CA SER A 113 25.44 -13.88 34.89
C SER A 113 25.46 -13.61 36.39
N GLU A 114 26.21 -12.60 36.82
CA GLU A 114 26.37 -12.18 38.24
C GLU A 114 26.66 -10.67 38.25
N ALA A 115 26.25 -10.00 39.33
CA ALA A 115 26.57 -8.60 39.55
C ALA A 115 28.08 -8.35 39.56
N GLN A 116 28.57 -7.38 38.81
CA GLN A 116 29.98 -7.04 38.73
C GLN A 116 30.32 -5.86 39.65
N SER A 117 31.57 -5.81 40.13
CA SER A 117 32.06 -4.70 40.96
C SER A 117 32.36 -3.43 40.18
N GLY A 118 32.41 -3.52 38.88
CA GLY A 118 32.54 -2.40 37.90
C GLY A 118 31.40 -2.35 36.92
N ALA A 119 31.20 -1.21 36.28
CA ALA A 119 30.20 -1.05 35.27
C ALA A 119 30.52 -1.88 34.00
N THR A 120 29.50 -2.48 33.38
CA THR A 120 29.65 -3.23 32.15
C THR A 120 29.03 -2.42 31.00
N ALA A 121 29.86 -2.03 30.03
CA ALA A 121 29.45 -1.22 28.89
C ALA A 121 28.74 -2.07 27.81
N ILE A 122 27.68 -1.52 27.23
CA ILE A 122 27.00 -2.04 26.05
C ILE A 122 27.17 -0.99 24.95
N PRO A 123 28.10 -1.22 24.01
CA PRO A 123 28.39 -0.25 22.96
C PRO A 123 27.17 -0.03 22.01
N THR A 124 27.06 1.18 21.50
CA THR A 124 26.18 1.47 20.35
C THR A 124 26.53 0.57 19.17
N GLY A 125 25.54 0.08 18.44
CA GLY A 125 25.74 -0.82 17.30
C GLY A 125 25.93 -2.29 17.71
N THR A 126 25.79 -2.63 19.00
CA THR A 126 25.80 -4.04 19.44
C THR A 126 24.63 -4.78 18.81
N ARG A 127 24.93 -5.87 18.08
CA ARG A 127 23.93 -6.63 17.35
C ARG A 127 23.28 -7.69 18.22
N VAL A 128 21.95 -7.71 18.16
CA VAL A 128 21.12 -8.77 18.70
C VAL A 128 20.22 -9.33 17.60
N LYS A 129 19.71 -10.54 17.77
CA LYS A 129 18.95 -11.23 16.72
C LYS A 129 17.72 -11.90 17.28
N SER A 130 16.63 -11.88 16.52
CA SER A 130 15.43 -12.66 16.81
C SER A 130 15.60 -14.13 16.42
N GLU A 131 14.71 -14.98 16.89
CA GLU A 131 14.64 -16.38 16.45
C GLU A 131 14.38 -16.52 14.95
N ASP A 132 13.56 -15.63 14.39
CA ASP A 132 13.18 -15.59 12.96
C ASP A 132 14.30 -15.04 12.06
N GLY A 133 15.43 -14.67 12.65
CA GLY A 133 16.60 -14.27 11.88
C GLY A 133 16.78 -12.78 11.67
N LYS A 134 15.90 -11.92 12.19
CA LYS A 134 15.98 -10.46 12.06
C LYS A 134 17.04 -9.89 13.00
N TYR A 135 17.88 -8.98 12.46
CA TYR A 135 18.95 -8.34 13.22
C TYR A 135 18.51 -6.96 13.73
N PHE A 136 18.95 -6.65 14.95
CA PHE A 136 18.74 -5.36 15.58
C PHE A 136 20.06 -4.85 16.17
N ASN A 137 20.27 -3.55 16.15
CA ASN A 137 21.47 -2.89 16.66
C ASN A 137 21.06 -1.93 17.79
N THR A 138 21.86 -1.86 18.87
CA THR A 138 21.66 -0.83 19.90
C THR A 138 21.83 0.56 19.28
N VAL A 139 20.87 1.44 19.54
CA VAL A 139 20.84 2.82 18.99
C VAL A 139 21.77 3.74 19.77
N GLU A 140 21.86 3.51 21.08
CA GLU A 140 22.62 4.32 22.01
C GLU A 140 23.54 3.45 22.90
N TYR A 141 24.49 4.11 23.55
CA TYR A 141 25.33 3.47 24.55
C TYR A 141 24.50 3.13 25.79
N GLY A 142 24.62 1.91 26.25
CA GLY A 142 24.05 1.44 27.51
C GLY A 142 25.13 1.04 28.49
N GLU A 143 24.79 1.04 29.79
CA GLU A 143 25.68 0.62 30.86
C GLU A 143 24.90 -0.14 31.92
N ILE A 144 25.43 -1.30 32.35
CA ILE A 144 24.97 -2.00 33.56
C ILE A 144 25.81 -1.48 34.70
N ALA A 145 25.21 -0.74 35.65
CA ALA A 145 25.91 -0.12 36.76
C ALA A 145 26.53 -1.16 37.68
N ALA A 146 27.60 -0.77 38.38
CA ALA A 146 28.24 -1.65 39.38
C ALA A 146 27.24 -2.11 40.46
N GLY A 147 27.14 -3.40 40.65
CA GLY A 147 26.22 -4.03 41.60
C GLY A 147 24.83 -4.37 40.99
N GLU A 148 24.51 -3.87 39.82
CA GLU A 148 23.30 -4.24 39.09
C GLU A 148 23.53 -5.46 38.21
N THR A 149 22.44 -6.14 37.82
CA THR A 149 22.50 -7.36 37.03
C THR A 149 21.95 -7.20 35.61
N TYR A 150 21.29 -6.09 35.27
CA TYR A 150 20.74 -5.83 33.96
C TYR A 150 20.65 -4.34 33.63
N THR A 151 20.49 -4.04 32.34
CA THR A 151 20.08 -2.74 31.82
C THR A 151 19.19 -2.92 30.60
N ASP A 152 18.31 -1.98 30.37
CA ASP A 152 17.42 -1.95 29.22
C ASP A 152 17.96 -0.93 28.21
N VAL A 153 18.16 -1.33 26.95
CA VAL A 153 18.69 -0.49 25.87
C VAL A 153 17.76 -0.58 24.67
N VAL A 154 17.52 0.57 24.03
CA VAL A 154 16.74 0.62 22.80
C VAL A 154 17.56 0.06 21.64
N VAL A 155 16.94 -0.83 20.89
CA VAL A 155 17.50 -1.41 19.66
C VAL A 155 16.63 -1.06 18.47
N GLN A 156 17.25 -0.98 17.30
CA GLN A 156 16.59 -0.70 16.05
C GLN A 156 16.93 -1.80 15.03
N ALA A 157 15.95 -2.20 14.23
CA ALA A 157 16.15 -3.19 13.17
C ALA A 157 17.24 -2.74 12.19
N GLU A 158 18.05 -3.68 11.72
CA GLU A 158 19.09 -3.40 10.71
C GLU A 158 18.47 -3.07 9.35
N GLU A 159 17.38 -3.73 8.99
CA GLU A 159 16.62 -3.45 7.79
C GLU A 159 15.43 -2.53 8.11
N ALA A 160 15.21 -1.54 7.25
CA ALA A 160 14.03 -0.68 7.33
C ALA A 160 12.83 -1.40 6.70
N GLY A 161 11.63 -1.06 7.18
CA GLY A 161 10.39 -1.65 6.71
C GLY A 161 9.58 -2.27 7.85
N ALA A 162 8.37 -2.69 7.52
CA ALA A 162 7.42 -3.29 8.45
C ALA A 162 7.80 -4.72 8.87
N ASP A 163 8.66 -5.38 8.12
CA ASP A 163 9.00 -6.80 8.21
C ASP A 163 9.63 -7.22 9.56
N SER A 164 10.18 -6.25 10.30
CA SER A 164 10.75 -6.45 11.62
C SER A 164 9.83 -6.04 12.77
N ASN A 165 8.57 -5.71 12.50
CA ASN A 165 7.54 -5.48 13.51
C ASN A 165 7.01 -6.80 14.10
N GLY A 166 6.26 -6.70 15.19
CA GLY A 166 5.48 -7.79 15.74
C GLY A 166 6.28 -8.86 16.48
N ILE A 167 7.59 -8.73 16.61
CA ILE A 167 8.38 -9.67 17.42
C ILE A 167 8.00 -9.50 18.89
N LEU A 168 7.33 -10.50 19.43
CA LEU A 168 6.83 -10.48 20.79
C LEU A 168 7.97 -10.36 21.82
N SER A 169 7.63 -9.87 23.02
CA SER A 169 8.56 -9.85 24.15
C SER A 169 9.19 -11.24 24.37
N GLY A 170 10.53 -11.30 24.47
CA GLY A 170 11.31 -12.53 24.55
C GLY A 170 11.73 -13.13 23.21
N GLY A 171 11.29 -12.57 22.06
CA GLY A 171 11.62 -13.08 20.73
C GLY A 171 13.01 -12.65 20.22
N ILE A 172 13.54 -11.51 20.68
CA ILE A 172 14.91 -11.07 20.39
C ILE A 172 15.79 -11.56 21.55
N LYS A 173 16.49 -12.68 21.36
CA LYS A 173 17.19 -13.35 22.48
C LYS A 173 18.60 -13.83 22.15
N ILE A 174 19.11 -13.56 20.98
CA ILE A 174 20.45 -13.99 20.54
C ILE A 174 21.35 -12.76 20.54
N LEU A 175 22.40 -12.79 21.38
CA LEU A 175 23.48 -11.81 21.33
C LEU A 175 24.46 -12.21 20.22
N VAL A 176 24.59 -11.39 19.19
CA VAL A 176 25.47 -11.66 18.03
C VAL A 176 26.89 -11.23 18.33
N ASP A 177 27.06 -10.06 18.94
CA ASP A 177 28.36 -9.53 19.33
C ASP A 177 28.57 -9.79 20.83
N PRO A 178 29.36 -10.81 21.23
CA PRO A 178 29.54 -11.17 22.60
C PRO A 178 30.14 -10.03 23.44
N ILE A 179 29.51 -9.72 24.58
CA ILE A 179 29.98 -8.76 25.56
C ILE A 179 30.37 -9.53 26.82
N ALA A 180 31.51 -9.18 27.39
CA ALA A 180 31.99 -9.84 28.62
C ALA A 180 30.94 -9.76 29.74
N TYR A 181 30.72 -10.87 30.42
CA TYR A 181 29.79 -11.06 31.55
C TYR A 181 28.31 -11.01 31.18
N VAL A 182 27.89 -10.61 29.96
CA VAL A 182 26.50 -10.68 29.51
C VAL A 182 26.14 -12.13 29.23
N ALA A 183 25.22 -12.67 30.00
CA ALA A 183 24.77 -14.06 29.91
C ALA A 183 23.58 -14.23 28.94
N SER A 184 22.68 -13.24 28.88
CA SER A 184 21.50 -13.32 28.05
C SER A 184 20.99 -11.94 27.64
N VAL A 185 20.27 -11.91 26.55
CA VAL A 185 19.52 -10.74 26.05
C VAL A 185 18.07 -11.16 25.81
N SER A 186 17.14 -10.24 26.02
CA SER A 186 15.73 -10.49 25.78
C SER A 186 14.99 -9.16 25.58
N ASN A 187 14.17 -9.01 24.54
CA ASN A 187 13.36 -7.81 24.43
C ASN A 187 12.22 -7.82 25.45
N THR A 188 12.02 -6.67 26.08
CA THR A 188 10.97 -6.43 27.09
C THR A 188 9.69 -5.88 26.45
N THR A 189 9.83 -5.20 25.30
CA THR A 189 8.71 -4.67 24.51
C THR A 189 8.65 -5.39 23.17
N PRO A 190 7.46 -5.54 22.57
CA PRO A 190 7.36 -5.96 21.18
C PRO A 190 8.09 -4.99 20.25
N SER A 191 8.57 -5.47 19.10
CA SER A 191 9.14 -4.60 18.09
C SER A 191 8.02 -3.88 17.33
N THR A 192 8.15 -2.56 17.16
CA THR A 192 7.14 -1.71 16.52
C THR A 192 7.78 -0.51 15.80
N GLY A 193 7.01 0.19 14.98
CA GLY A 193 7.42 1.45 14.36
C GLY A 193 8.17 1.30 13.04
N GLY A 194 8.36 0.07 12.56
CA GLY A 194 8.84 -0.17 11.20
C GLY A 194 7.73 0.18 10.19
N LEU A 195 8.07 0.92 9.15
CA LEU A 195 7.17 1.27 8.06
C LEU A 195 7.91 1.06 6.75
N ASP A 196 7.22 0.54 5.76
CA ASP A 196 7.75 0.43 4.41
C ASP A 196 7.89 1.82 3.76
N ALA A 197 8.68 1.91 2.70
CA ALA A 197 8.72 3.12 1.91
C ALA A 197 7.34 3.40 1.32
N GLU A 198 6.99 4.68 1.22
CA GLU A 198 5.72 5.12 0.64
C GLU A 198 5.54 4.57 -0.77
N ASP A 199 4.41 3.93 -1.03
CA ASP A 199 4.07 3.43 -2.34
C ASP A 199 3.66 4.54 -3.33
N ASP A 200 3.60 4.20 -4.62
CA ASP A 200 3.27 5.15 -5.68
C ASP A 200 1.83 5.69 -5.54
N ASP A 201 0.88 4.89 -5.07
CA ASP A 201 -0.52 5.31 -4.93
C ASP A 201 -0.67 6.34 -3.79
N SER A 202 0.02 6.15 -2.67
CA SER A 202 0.06 7.07 -1.53
C SER A 202 0.73 8.40 -1.91
N LEU A 203 1.88 8.34 -2.58
CA LEU A 203 2.59 9.53 -3.05
C LEU A 203 1.76 10.29 -4.09
N THR A 204 1.12 9.59 -5.04
CA THR A 204 0.21 10.20 -6.03
C THR A 204 -0.90 10.98 -5.33
N ARG A 205 -1.49 10.42 -4.27
CA ARG A 205 -2.53 11.11 -3.50
C ARG A 205 -2.01 12.35 -2.79
N ARG A 206 -0.82 12.31 -2.21
CA ARG A 206 -0.18 13.49 -1.59
C ARG A 206 0.11 14.58 -2.62
N ILE A 207 0.62 14.22 -3.80
CA ILE A 207 0.86 15.17 -4.90
C ILE A 207 -0.46 15.83 -5.33
N TYR A 208 -1.53 15.03 -5.49
CA TYR A 208 -2.85 15.53 -5.87
C TYR A 208 -3.42 16.52 -4.85
N LEU A 209 -3.24 16.25 -3.54
CA LEU A 209 -3.72 17.09 -2.45
C LEU A 209 -2.84 18.32 -2.17
N ALA A 210 -1.56 18.28 -2.55
CA ALA A 210 -0.60 19.33 -2.24
C ALA A 210 -1.06 20.75 -2.61
N PRO A 211 -1.74 21.01 -3.74
CA PRO A 211 -2.25 22.35 -4.06
C PRO A 211 -3.25 22.90 -3.04
N SER A 212 -3.94 22.03 -2.29
CA SER A 212 -4.93 22.45 -1.29
C SER A 212 -4.30 23.14 -0.07
N VAL A 213 -3.00 22.90 0.17
CA VAL A 213 -2.22 23.54 1.25
C VAL A 213 -2.07 25.05 1.06
N TYR A 214 -2.13 25.54 -0.19
CA TYR A 214 -2.03 26.97 -0.46
C TYR A 214 -3.28 27.76 -0.04
N SER A 215 -4.35 27.11 0.35
CA SER A 215 -5.56 27.78 0.84
C SER A 215 -5.49 28.04 2.33
N CYS A 216 -5.49 29.32 2.72
CA CYS A 216 -5.53 29.75 4.13
C CYS A 216 -6.93 29.63 4.77
N ALA A 217 -7.94 29.12 4.04
CA ALA A 217 -9.33 29.03 4.53
C ALA A 217 -9.71 27.65 5.12
N GLY A 218 -8.75 26.74 5.30
CA GLY A 218 -8.98 25.41 5.88
C GLY A 218 -9.91 24.50 5.03
N PRO A 219 -9.67 24.34 3.71
CA PRO A 219 -10.50 23.46 2.92
C PRO A 219 -10.35 22.00 3.40
N ARG A 220 -11.38 21.18 3.19
CA ARG A 220 -11.39 19.76 3.56
C ARG A 220 -10.12 19.03 3.10
N ASP A 221 -9.71 19.29 1.86
CA ASP A 221 -8.57 18.62 1.25
C ASP A 221 -7.23 19.02 1.88
N ALA A 222 -7.11 20.22 2.44
CA ALA A 222 -5.93 20.63 3.20
C ALA A 222 -5.83 19.83 4.51
N TYR A 223 -6.92 19.66 5.25
CA TYR A 223 -6.93 18.82 6.44
C TYR A 223 -6.66 17.34 6.10
N GLU A 224 -7.18 16.82 4.99
CA GLU A 224 -6.86 15.46 4.53
C GLU A 224 -5.37 15.35 4.21
N TYR A 225 -4.79 16.34 3.51
CA TYR A 225 -3.38 16.39 3.21
C TYR A 225 -2.52 16.32 4.49
N TYR A 226 -2.76 17.21 5.46
CA TYR A 226 -1.99 17.24 6.70
C TYR A 226 -2.18 15.98 7.55
N ALA A 227 -3.38 15.43 7.62
CA ALA A 227 -3.63 14.18 8.34
C ALA A 227 -2.81 13.01 7.76
N ARG A 228 -2.67 12.93 6.43
CA ARG A 228 -1.82 11.94 5.76
C ARG A 228 -0.33 12.26 5.86
N GLU A 229 0.03 13.54 5.97
CA GLU A 229 1.41 13.98 6.16
C GLU A 229 1.93 13.62 7.56
N TRP A 230 1.07 13.66 8.57
CA TRP A 230 1.42 13.38 9.95
C TRP A 230 2.13 12.03 10.12
N ARG A 231 1.63 10.96 9.50
CA ARG A 231 2.24 9.62 9.59
C ARG A 231 1.91 8.79 8.34
N GLY A 232 2.87 7.95 7.91
CA GLY A 232 2.76 7.17 6.67
C GLY A 232 1.74 6.04 6.69
N ASP A 233 1.33 5.58 7.87
CA ASP A 233 0.36 4.51 8.07
C ASP A 233 -1.10 4.99 8.23
N VAL A 234 -1.36 6.28 8.02
CA VAL A 234 -2.73 6.81 7.92
C VAL A 234 -3.34 6.41 6.57
N ALA A 235 -4.18 5.39 6.59
CA ALA A 235 -4.72 4.77 5.37
C ALA A 235 -5.94 5.50 4.79
N ASP A 236 -6.87 5.93 5.62
CA ASP A 236 -8.06 6.69 5.17
C ASP A 236 -8.42 7.79 6.17
N VAL A 237 -8.97 8.88 5.65
CA VAL A 237 -9.33 10.08 6.43
C VAL A 237 -10.68 10.59 5.97
N ARG A 238 -11.51 11.05 6.91
CA ARG A 238 -12.76 11.77 6.64
C ARG A 238 -12.83 13.02 7.50
N ILE A 239 -13.13 14.12 6.86
CA ILE A 239 -13.27 15.42 7.50
C ILE A 239 -14.75 15.83 7.45
N VAL A 240 -15.31 16.12 8.61
CA VAL A 240 -16.69 16.55 8.78
C VAL A 240 -16.71 17.82 9.62
N SER A 241 -17.48 18.82 9.20
CA SER A 241 -17.75 20.02 9.97
C SER A 241 -19.20 19.95 10.47
N PRO A 242 -19.43 19.46 11.69
CA PRO A 242 -20.78 19.31 12.23
C PRO A 242 -21.44 20.63 12.60
N LEU A 243 -20.64 21.59 13.03
CA LEU A 243 -21.03 22.95 13.40
C LEU A 243 -20.05 23.95 12.80
N GLN A 244 -20.44 25.23 12.83
CA GLN A 244 -19.54 26.32 12.44
C GLN A 244 -18.29 26.30 13.34
N ASP A 245 -17.14 26.52 12.76
CA ASP A 245 -15.83 26.53 13.41
C ASP A 245 -15.40 25.21 14.08
N GLU A 246 -16.13 24.10 13.87
CA GLU A 246 -15.76 22.75 14.32
C GLU A 246 -15.34 21.88 13.14
N VAL A 247 -14.16 21.25 13.25
CA VAL A 247 -13.60 20.33 12.26
C VAL A 247 -13.30 19.01 12.95
N ASN A 248 -14.07 17.99 12.62
CA ASN A 248 -13.87 16.63 13.10
C ASN A 248 -13.14 15.79 12.06
N ILE A 249 -12.06 15.17 12.46
CA ILE A 249 -11.19 14.37 11.59
C ILE A 249 -11.24 12.93 12.06
N TYR A 250 -11.87 12.08 11.25
CA TYR A 250 -11.93 10.64 11.45
C TYR A 250 -10.85 9.99 10.59
N PHE A 251 -10.05 9.11 11.16
CA PHE A 251 -9.00 8.43 10.42
C PHE A 251 -8.83 6.98 10.85
N VAL A 252 -8.23 6.19 9.99
CA VAL A 252 -7.88 4.79 10.26
C VAL A 252 -6.40 4.59 9.99
N ILE A 253 -5.81 3.67 10.71
CA ILE A 253 -4.41 3.32 10.63
C ILE A 253 -4.29 1.93 10.02
N GLU A 254 -3.33 1.74 9.14
CA GLU A 254 -2.97 0.44 8.61
C GLU A 254 -1.78 -0.11 9.39
N ASP A 255 -1.92 -1.34 9.87
CA ASP A 255 -0.85 -2.09 10.52
C ASP A 255 -0.72 -3.48 9.90
N GLU A 256 0.13 -4.32 10.43
CA GLU A 256 0.37 -5.70 9.96
C GLU A 256 -0.89 -6.59 9.93
N ASN A 257 -1.93 -6.23 10.69
CA ASN A 257 -3.21 -6.94 10.75
C ASN A 257 -4.30 -6.28 9.88
N GLY A 258 -3.95 -5.23 9.13
CA GLY A 258 -4.85 -4.45 8.29
C GLY A 258 -5.36 -3.18 8.96
N LEU A 259 -6.49 -2.65 8.47
CA LEU A 259 -7.04 -1.37 8.96
C LEU A 259 -7.61 -1.50 10.38
N ARG A 260 -7.19 -0.61 11.26
CA ARG A 260 -7.69 -0.47 12.63
C ARG A 260 -8.08 0.96 12.98
N VAL A 261 -8.91 1.10 13.99
CA VAL A 261 -9.21 2.40 14.58
C VAL A 261 -8.01 2.91 15.40
N PRO A 262 -7.75 4.24 15.41
CA PRO A 262 -6.68 4.82 16.22
C PRO A 262 -6.96 4.69 17.72
N ASN A 263 -5.90 4.55 18.50
CA ASN A 263 -5.99 4.57 19.96
C ASN A 263 -6.00 6.02 20.51
N SER A 264 -6.25 6.17 21.82
CA SER A 264 -6.35 7.49 22.46
C SER A 264 -5.06 8.33 22.35
N THR A 265 -3.90 7.72 22.36
CA THR A 265 -2.61 8.41 22.20
C THR A 265 -2.47 8.95 20.79
N GLU A 266 -2.84 8.16 19.79
CA GLU A 266 -2.80 8.54 18.37
C GLU A 266 -3.81 9.66 18.07
N LEU A 267 -5.02 9.60 18.65
CA LEU A 267 -6.00 10.67 18.53
C LEU A 267 -5.48 11.99 19.10
N THR A 268 -4.88 11.94 20.29
CA THR A 268 -4.28 13.15 20.93
C THR A 268 -3.13 13.70 20.11
N ALA A 269 -2.26 12.85 19.58
CA ALA A 269 -1.12 13.25 18.78
C ALA A 269 -1.54 13.85 17.43
N MET A 270 -2.53 13.26 16.74
CA MET A 270 -3.10 13.80 15.52
C MET A 270 -3.75 15.16 15.76
N ALA A 271 -4.56 15.29 16.81
CA ALA A 271 -5.20 16.55 17.15
C ALA A 271 -4.17 17.65 17.45
N ALA A 272 -3.11 17.34 18.23
CA ALA A 272 -2.04 18.27 18.52
C ALA A 272 -1.26 18.70 17.28
N TYR A 273 -1.02 17.79 16.35
CA TYR A 273 -0.35 18.09 15.09
C TYR A 273 -1.18 19.05 14.22
N LEU A 274 -2.49 18.78 14.10
CA LEU A 274 -3.38 19.60 13.27
C LEU A 274 -3.82 20.91 13.92
N ASP A 275 -3.62 21.08 15.24
CA ASP A 275 -3.87 22.33 15.97
C ASP A 275 -2.74 23.37 15.83
N ASP A 276 -1.68 23.04 15.10
CA ASP A 276 -0.56 23.97 14.83
C ASP A 276 -1.07 25.20 14.05
N GLU A 277 -0.60 26.38 14.46
CA GLU A 277 -1.00 27.68 13.87
C GLU A 277 -0.65 27.80 12.38
N THR A 278 0.29 27.00 11.87
CA THR A 278 0.67 26.96 10.46
C THR A 278 -0.22 26.05 9.63
N ILE A 279 -1.01 25.20 10.27
CA ILE A 279 -1.88 24.20 9.63
C ILE A 279 -3.34 24.64 9.62
N ARG A 280 -3.87 25.04 10.78
CA ARG A 280 -5.29 25.37 10.90
C ARG A 280 -5.56 26.89 10.77
N PRO A 281 -6.74 27.27 10.23
CA PRO A 281 -7.26 28.63 10.40
C PRO A 281 -7.46 28.99 11.87
N LEU A 282 -7.34 30.27 12.19
CA LEU A 282 -7.42 30.76 13.59
C LEU A 282 -8.74 30.43 14.29
N CYS A 283 -9.84 30.33 13.55
CA CYS A 283 -11.17 30.07 14.11
C CYS A 283 -11.52 28.59 14.21
N ASP A 284 -10.82 27.70 13.51
CA ASP A 284 -11.17 26.28 13.47
C ASP A 284 -10.79 25.58 14.79
N LYS A 285 -11.73 24.83 15.33
CA LYS A 285 -11.54 23.91 16.45
C LYS A 285 -11.42 22.50 15.91
N VAL A 286 -10.20 22.01 15.84
CA VAL A 286 -9.89 20.70 15.27
C VAL A 286 -10.01 19.61 16.33
N THR A 287 -10.71 18.52 16.01
CA THR A 287 -10.83 17.35 16.88
C THR A 287 -10.57 16.08 16.08
N ALA A 288 -9.64 15.25 16.54
CA ALA A 288 -9.38 13.94 15.98
C ALA A 288 -10.24 12.88 16.68
N LEU A 289 -10.96 12.09 15.91
CA LEU A 289 -11.93 11.12 16.40
C LEU A 289 -11.69 9.74 15.79
N ALA A 290 -11.96 8.71 16.57
CA ALA A 290 -12.02 7.33 16.06
C ALA A 290 -13.35 7.12 15.33
N PRO A 291 -13.37 6.44 14.18
CA PRO A 291 -14.60 6.01 13.56
C PRO A 291 -15.31 4.95 14.42
N ASP A 292 -16.65 4.99 14.43
CA ASP A 292 -17.45 3.93 15.02
C ASP A 292 -17.39 2.68 14.12
N GLU A 293 -17.22 1.50 14.74
CA GLU A 293 -17.19 0.24 14.00
C GLU A 293 -18.57 -0.35 13.85
N VAL A 294 -19.05 -0.52 12.60
CA VAL A 294 -20.32 -1.21 12.28
C VAL A 294 -20.01 -2.68 12.00
N GLU A 295 -20.45 -3.53 12.93
CA GLU A 295 -20.17 -4.96 12.87
C GLU A 295 -21.10 -5.67 11.88
N TYR A 296 -20.51 -6.59 11.08
CA TYR A 296 -21.25 -7.52 10.23
C TYR A 296 -20.60 -8.91 10.24
N ALA A 297 -21.37 -9.92 9.86
CA ALA A 297 -20.86 -11.27 9.67
C ALA A 297 -21.08 -11.73 8.23
N ILE A 298 -20.27 -12.67 7.76
CA ILE A 298 -20.43 -13.31 6.46
C ILE A 298 -20.92 -14.74 6.69
N THR A 299 -22.08 -15.08 6.13
CA THR A 299 -22.62 -16.43 6.15
C THR A 299 -23.13 -16.76 4.75
N VAL A 300 -22.37 -17.58 4.04
CA VAL A 300 -22.65 -17.92 2.65
C VAL A 300 -22.59 -19.42 2.43
N LYS A 301 -23.46 -19.91 1.57
CA LYS A 301 -23.43 -21.28 1.05
C LYS A 301 -23.26 -21.22 -0.46
N TYR A 302 -22.33 -22.02 -0.99
CA TYR A 302 -22.02 -22.01 -2.42
C TYR A 302 -21.98 -23.43 -2.99
N TRP A 303 -22.24 -23.56 -4.29
CA TRP A 303 -22.19 -24.77 -5.06
C TRP A 303 -21.23 -24.61 -6.22
N ILE A 304 -20.64 -25.70 -6.64
CA ILE A 304 -19.69 -25.78 -7.76
C ILE A 304 -20.35 -26.58 -8.88
N ALA A 305 -20.10 -26.22 -10.14
CA ALA A 305 -20.63 -26.97 -11.27
C ALA A 305 -20.09 -28.42 -11.29
N GLU A 306 -20.91 -29.38 -11.67
CA GLU A 306 -20.50 -30.78 -11.77
C GLU A 306 -19.36 -30.96 -12.81
N SER A 307 -19.34 -30.15 -13.86
CA SER A 307 -18.25 -30.08 -14.84
C SER A 307 -16.87 -29.82 -14.21
N ASP A 308 -16.85 -29.14 -13.08
CA ASP A 308 -15.62 -28.73 -12.39
C ASP A 308 -15.24 -29.65 -11.22
N GLN A 309 -15.83 -30.83 -11.16
CA GLN A 309 -15.59 -31.83 -10.12
C GLN A 309 -14.11 -32.13 -9.83
N ARG A 310 -13.26 -32.05 -10.86
CA ARG A 310 -11.81 -32.30 -10.72
C ARG A 310 -11.06 -31.15 -10.04
N SER A 311 -11.63 -29.96 -10.05
CA SER A 311 -11.03 -28.71 -9.53
C SER A 311 -11.70 -28.21 -8.24
N VAL A 312 -12.53 -29.01 -7.59
CA VAL A 312 -13.31 -28.63 -6.39
C VAL A 312 -12.42 -28.06 -5.30
N SER A 313 -11.30 -28.70 -4.96
CA SER A 313 -10.39 -28.23 -3.91
C SER A 313 -9.75 -26.88 -4.25
N GLU A 314 -9.39 -26.68 -5.50
CA GLU A 314 -8.82 -25.42 -5.98
C GLU A 314 -9.86 -24.28 -5.95
N ILE A 315 -11.09 -24.56 -6.39
CA ILE A 315 -12.19 -23.61 -6.35
C ILE A 315 -12.54 -23.26 -4.90
N GLN A 316 -12.56 -24.22 -3.97
CA GLN A 316 -12.76 -23.94 -2.54
C GLN A 316 -11.69 -23.02 -1.98
N SER A 317 -10.44 -23.23 -2.36
CA SER A 317 -9.33 -22.35 -1.95
C SER A 317 -9.50 -20.92 -2.51
N ARG A 318 -9.87 -20.78 -3.80
CA ARG A 318 -10.16 -19.48 -4.42
C ARG A 318 -11.35 -18.77 -3.78
N ILE A 319 -12.39 -19.51 -3.40
CA ILE A 319 -13.55 -18.95 -2.69
C ILE A 319 -13.15 -18.46 -1.30
N ALA A 320 -12.31 -19.21 -0.57
CA ALA A 320 -11.81 -18.74 0.73
C ALA A 320 -10.97 -17.46 0.59
N ALA A 321 -10.11 -17.38 -0.43
CA ALA A 321 -9.36 -16.17 -0.76
C ALA A 321 -10.30 -15.00 -1.13
N ALA A 322 -11.31 -15.22 -1.98
CA ALA A 322 -12.28 -14.20 -2.36
C ALA A 322 -13.08 -13.64 -1.17
N VAL A 323 -13.37 -14.46 -0.16
CA VAL A 323 -14.00 -14.00 1.09
C VAL A 323 -13.04 -13.12 1.88
N ALA A 324 -11.77 -13.48 1.99
CA ALA A 324 -10.75 -12.67 2.67
C ALA A 324 -10.51 -11.33 1.94
N ASP A 325 -10.41 -11.37 0.62
CA ASP A 325 -10.28 -10.18 -0.21
C ASP A 325 -11.47 -9.24 -0.08
N PHE A 326 -12.70 -9.81 0.01
CA PHE A 326 -13.90 -9.01 0.28
C PHE A 326 -13.84 -8.34 1.66
N GLN A 327 -13.39 -9.02 2.71
CA GLN A 327 -13.25 -8.43 4.04
C GLN A 327 -12.29 -7.24 4.04
N THR A 328 -11.15 -7.38 3.39
CA THR A 328 -10.16 -6.30 3.24
C THR A 328 -10.74 -5.15 2.42
N TRP A 329 -11.35 -5.44 1.28
CA TRP A 329 -11.97 -4.43 0.43
C TRP A 329 -13.11 -3.69 1.15
N GLN A 330 -13.97 -4.40 1.89
CA GLN A 330 -15.10 -3.81 2.62
C GLN A 330 -14.66 -2.90 3.76
N ARG A 331 -13.51 -3.13 4.37
CA ARG A 331 -12.98 -2.37 5.48
C ARG A 331 -12.43 -1.00 5.02
N LYS A 332 -13.35 -0.07 4.78
CA LYS A 332 -13.03 1.30 4.35
C LYS A 332 -14.06 2.26 4.95
N LEU A 333 -13.62 3.48 5.35
CA LEU A 333 -14.50 4.52 5.89
C LEU A 333 -15.65 4.86 4.94
N GLY A 334 -16.88 4.84 5.46
CA GLY A 334 -18.08 5.20 4.74
C GLY A 334 -18.45 4.28 3.57
N ARG A 335 -17.95 3.04 3.56
CA ARG A 335 -18.30 2.07 2.52
C ARG A 335 -19.49 1.23 2.95
N ASP A 336 -20.61 1.37 2.25
CA ASP A 336 -21.80 0.55 2.45
C ASP A 336 -21.47 -0.94 2.39
N ILE A 337 -22.09 -1.73 3.26
CA ILE A 337 -21.93 -3.18 3.23
C ILE A 337 -22.72 -3.71 2.05
N ASN A 338 -22.01 -4.13 1.00
CA ASN A 338 -22.61 -4.52 -0.27
C ASN A 338 -22.55 -6.04 -0.49
N PRO A 339 -23.66 -6.76 -0.23
CA PRO A 339 -23.75 -8.21 -0.46
C PRO A 339 -23.54 -8.61 -1.91
N THR A 340 -23.92 -7.74 -2.86
CA THR A 340 -23.81 -8.03 -4.30
C THR A 340 -22.37 -8.16 -4.74
N GLU A 341 -21.47 -7.32 -4.20
CA GLU A 341 -20.03 -7.41 -4.46
C GLU A 341 -19.45 -8.74 -3.96
N LEU A 342 -19.85 -9.21 -2.78
CA LEU A 342 -19.43 -10.51 -2.28
C LEU A 342 -19.86 -11.65 -3.22
N ILE A 343 -21.12 -11.62 -3.66
CA ILE A 343 -21.66 -12.61 -4.61
C ILE A 343 -20.87 -12.59 -5.93
N ALA A 344 -20.54 -11.40 -6.46
CA ALA A 344 -19.77 -11.27 -7.69
C ALA A 344 -18.40 -11.92 -7.56
N ARG A 345 -17.65 -11.61 -6.51
CA ARG A 345 -16.33 -12.19 -6.24
C ARG A 345 -16.37 -13.71 -6.08
N LEU A 346 -17.37 -14.23 -5.39
CA LEU A 346 -17.53 -15.70 -5.24
C LEU A 346 -17.86 -16.38 -6.57
N ARG A 347 -18.63 -15.72 -7.45
CA ARG A 347 -18.91 -16.21 -8.81
C ARG A 347 -17.66 -16.24 -9.67
N GLU A 348 -16.85 -15.20 -9.61
CA GLU A 348 -15.56 -15.12 -10.30
C GLU A 348 -14.56 -16.17 -9.77
N ALA A 349 -14.61 -16.48 -8.47
CA ALA A 349 -13.80 -17.54 -7.87
C ALA A 349 -14.20 -18.96 -8.31
N GLY A 350 -15.34 -19.13 -9.00
CA GLY A 350 -15.80 -20.40 -9.57
C GLY A 350 -17.03 -20.99 -8.89
N ALA A 351 -17.74 -20.23 -8.05
CA ALA A 351 -19.04 -20.67 -7.54
C ALA A 351 -20.10 -20.63 -8.65
N LYS A 352 -20.77 -21.74 -8.90
CA LYS A 352 -21.91 -21.82 -9.83
C LYS A 352 -23.13 -21.09 -9.26
N ARG A 353 -23.45 -21.33 -8.00
CA ARG A 353 -24.53 -20.70 -7.27
C ARG A 353 -24.08 -20.28 -5.88
N VAL A 354 -24.58 -19.16 -5.43
CA VAL A 354 -24.31 -18.60 -4.12
C VAL A 354 -25.63 -18.29 -3.43
N THR A 355 -25.78 -18.72 -2.19
CA THR A 355 -26.88 -18.31 -1.31
C THR A 355 -26.28 -17.59 -0.12
N LEU A 356 -26.57 -16.30 -0.03
CA LEU A 356 -26.09 -15.43 1.03
C LEU A 356 -27.16 -15.28 2.11
N THR A 357 -26.79 -15.53 3.37
CA THR A 357 -27.65 -15.28 4.54
C THR A 357 -27.25 -13.99 5.23
N ALA A 358 -25.96 -13.68 5.24
CA ALA A 358 -25.37 -12.44 5.74
C ALA A 358 -24.08 -12.14 4.93
N PRO A 359 -23.69 -10.86 4.77
CA PRO A 359 -24.35 -9.67 5.28
C PRO A 359 -25.63 -9.30 4.51
N VAL A 360 -26.40 -8.38 5.06
CA VAL A 360 -27.48 -7.68 4.36
C VAL A 360 -26.98 -6.33 3.87
N ASP A 361 -27.64 -5.78 2.87
CA ASP A 361 -27.34 -4.44 2.38
C ASP A 361 -27.53 -3.41 3.49
N THR A 362 -26.46 -2.69 3.84
CA THR A 362 -26.44 -1.78 4.98
C THR A 362 -25.73 -0.49 4.59
N VAL A 363 -26.43 0.62 4.67
CA VAL A 363 -25.86 1.95 4.47
C VAL A 363 -25.02 2.32 5.69
N ILE A 364 -23.80 2.79 5.43
CA ILE A 364 -22.80 3.18 6.44
C ILE A 364 -22.61 4.70 6.38
N ASP A 365 -22.57 5.36 7.53
CA ASP A 365 -22.22 6.78 7.57
C ASP A 365 -20.75 6.98 7.10
N THR A 366 -20.48 8.14 6.53
CA THR A 366 -19.14 8.48 6.01
C THR A 366 -18.04 8.43 7.06
N THR A 367 -18.39 8.49 8.34
CA THR A 367 -17.51 8.45 9.51
C THR A 367 -17.43 7.09 10.18
N GLU A 368 -18.18 6.11 9.71
CA GLU A 368 -18.20 4.75 10.24
C GLU A 368 -17.29 3.81 9.44
N LEU A 369 -16.86 2.74 10.11
CA LEU A 369 -15.95 1.73 9.54
C LEU A 369 -16.59 0.34 9.66
N PRO A 370 -16.89 -0.35 8.54
CA PRO A 370 -17.39 -1.73 8.59
C PRO A 370 -16.36 -2.70 9.19
N LYS A 371 -16.80 -3.59 10.07
CA LYS A 371 -15.99 -4.60 10.74
C LYS A 371 -16.59 -5.99 10.60
N CYS A 372 -15.90 -6.87 9.92
CA CYS A 372 -16.31 -8.27 9.87
C CYS A 372 -15.96 -8.98 11.20
N THR A 373 -16.97 -9.53 11.88
CA THR A 373 -16.80 -10.26 13.13
C THR A 373 -16.65 -11.76 12.95
N GLY A 374 -16.90 -12.27 11.74
CA GLY A 374 -16.73 -13.67 11.41
C GLY A 374 -17.18 -13.99 9.99
N ALA A 375 -16.52 -14.94 9.35
CA ALA A 375 -16.85 -15.38 8.00
C ALA A 375 -16.99 -16.91 7.95
N THR A 376 -18.13 -17.36 7.44
CA THR A 376 -18.43 -18.77 7.22
C THR A 376 -18.87 -18.99 5.79
N ALA A 377 -18.03 -19.68 4.98
CA ALA A 377 -18.36 -20.10 3.63
C ALA A 377 -18.52 -21.63 3.61
N THR A 378 -19.74 -22.09 3.41
CA THR A 378 -20.09 -23.52 3.44
C THR A 378 -20.24 -24.06 2.04
N TYR A 379 -19.48 -25.12 1.72
CA TYR A 379 -19.65 -25.85 0.47
C TYR A 379 -20.97 -26.65 0.49
N GLY A 380 -21.80 -26.44 -0.52
CA GLY A 380 -23.12 -27.04 -0.66
C GLY A 380 -23.17 -28.32 -1.49
N GLY A 381 -22.06 -28.65 -2.15
CA GLY A 381 -21.97 -29.80 -3.06
C GLY A 381 -21.82 -29.37 -4.52
N LEU A 382 -21.78 -30.38 -5.40
CA LEU A 382 -21.84 -30.17 -6.84
C LEU A 382 -23.30 -29.95 -7.27
N GLU A 383 -23.46 -29.17 -8.32
CA GLU A 383 -24.78 -28.86 -8.88
C GLU A 383 -24.73 -28.98 -10.39
N ASP A 384 -25.67 -29.79 -10.94
CA ASP A 384 -25.88 -29.96 -12.35
C ASP A 384 -26.56 -28.73 -13.00
N ASP A 385 -26.52 -28.60 -14.34
CA ASP A 385 -27.11 -27.43 -15.05
C ASP A 385 -28.62 -27.49 -15.07
#